data_9720c2aca74529df98e9936259bf4a22
#
_entry.id   9720c2aca74529df98e9936259bf4a22
#
_cell.length_a   1.000
_cell.length_b   1.000
_cell.length_c   1.000
_cell.angle_alpha   90.00
_cell.angle_beta   90.00
_cell.angle_gamma   90.00
#
_symmetry.space_group_name_H-M   'P 1'
#
loop_
_entity.id
_entity.type
_entity.pdbx_description
1 polymer ?
#
loop_
_entity_poly.entity_id
_entity_poly.type
_entity_poly.pdbx_seq_one_letter_code
_entity_poly.pdbx_strand_id
1 'polypeptide(L)'
;MIEYKHVALRYTEKDILKDVNLRIENGEFMMLVGPSGSGKTTMIKMVNRLLEPTDGNIYMDGKRIKDYDERELRLSTGYVLQAIALFPNLTVAENIALIPEMKGWSKEQIASKTEELLDKVGLPAAEYANRMPSELSGGEQQRIAL
;
A
#
# COMPACT_ATOMS: atom_id res chain seq x y z
N MET A 1 -4.04 14.12 -3.89
CA MET A 1 -2.76 14.79 -4.25
C MET A 1 -1.71 14.47 -3.21
N ILE A 2 -0.49 14.11 -3.63
CA ILE A 2 0.67 13.87 -2.73
C ILE A 2 1.76 14.86 -3.10
N GLU A 3 2.37 15.51 -2.08
CA GLU A 3 3.41 16.51 -2.32
C GLU A 3 4.57 16.32 -1.35
N TYR A 4 5.78 16.23 -1.88
CA TYR A 4 7.05 16.23 -1.14
C TYR A 4 7.63 17.64 -1.20
N LYS A 5 7.98 18.23 -0.06
CA LYS A 5 8.62 19.54 0.04
C LYS A 5 9.92 19.43 0.81
N HIS A 6 11.02 19.64 0.10
CA HIS A 6 12.39 19.63 0.63
C HIS A 6 12.70 18.35 1.43
N VAL A 7 12.16 17.20 0.98
CA VAL A 7 12.28 15.94 1.72
C VAL A 7 13.69 15.39 1.59
N ALA A 8 14.32 15.15 2.73
CA ALA A 8 15.60 14.48 2.84
C ALA A 8 15.51 13.28 3.79
N LEU A 9 16.33 12.27 3.52
CA LEU A 9 16.56 11.17 4.44
C LEU A 9 18.04 10.87 4.51
N ARG A 10 18.57 10.88 5.73
CA ARG A 10 19.95 10.55 6.03
C ARG A 10 20.02 9.43 7.06
N TYR A 11 20.81 8.41 6.77
CA TYR A 11 21.21 7.41 7.74
C TYR A 11 22.69 7.60 8.09
N THR A 12 22.97 7.95 9.35
CA THR A 12 24.32 8.28 9.83
C THR A 12 24.98 9.34 8.96
N GLU A 13 25.95 8.98 8.11
CA GLU A 13 26.66 9.90 7.22
C GLU A 13 26.24 9.80 5.75
N LYS A 14 25.29 8.88 5.43
CA LYS A 14 24.86 8.65 4.05
C LYS A 14 23.51 9.27 3.77
N ASP A 15 23.47 10.19 2.82
CA ASP A 15 22.22 10.71 2.28
C ASP A 15 21.59 9.69 1.34
N ILE A 16 20.37 9.27 1.66
CA ILE A 16 19.54 8.39 0.83
C ILE A 16 18.66 9.22 -0.10
N LEU A 17 18.09 10.30 0.42
CA LEU A 17 17.32 11.28 -0.32
C LEU A 17 17.83 12.68 0.01
N LYS A 18 17.94 13.54 -1.01
CA LYS A 18 18.43 14.91 -0.89
C LYS A 18 17.42 15.85 -1.53
N ASP A 19 16.83 16.73 -0.73
CA ASP A 19 15.98 17.83 -1.19
C ASP A 19 14.96 17.42 -2.26
N VAL A 20 14.20 16.35 -1.99
CA VAL A 20 13.19 15.86 -2.93
C VAL A 20 11.99 16.80 -2.92
N ASN A 21 11.70 17.37 -4.09
CA ASN A 21 10.54 18.19 -4.36
C ASN A 21 9.74 17.52 -5.48
N LEU A 22 8.52 17.05 -5.17
CA LEU A 22 7.70 16.27 -6.07
C LEU A 22 6.24 16.49 -5.76
N ARG A 23 5.41 16.61 -6.78
CA ARG A 23 3.97 16.70 -6.64
C ARG A 23 3.30 15.71 -7.57
N ILE A 24 2.34 14.97 -7.04
CA ILE A 24 1.53 13.98 -7.75
C ILE A 24 0.08 14.39 -7.59
N GLU A 25 -0.59 14.69 -8.70
CA GLU A 25 -1.97 15.14 -8.70
C GLU A 25 -2.95 13.98 -8.51
N ASN A 26 -4.19 14.30 -8.17
CA ASN A 26 -5.25 13.28 -8.08
C ASN A 26 -5.51 12.66 -9.45
N GLY A 27 -5.57 11.34 -9.50
CA GLY A 27 -5.76 10.57 -10.74
C GLY A 27 -4.50 10.41 -11.59
N GLU A 28 -3.37 10.96 -11.16
CA GLU A 28 -2.10 10.80 -11.86
C GLU A 28 -1.49 9.41 -11.60
N PHE A 29 -0.94 8.82 -12.67
CA PHE A 29 -0.10 7.63 -12.58
C PHE A 29 1.36 8.03 -12.69
N MET A 30 2.11 7.88 -11.59
CA MET A 30 3.53 8.22 -11.54
C MET A 30 4.39 6.97 -11.43
N MET A 31 5.46 6.92 -12.23
CA MET A 31 6.46 5.86 -12.18
C MET A 31 7.79 6.41 -11.67
N LEU A 32 8.35 5.77 -10.63
CA LEU A 32 9.70 6.04 -10.14
C LEU A 32 10.69 5.07 -10.79
N VAL A 33 11.59 5.59 -11.61
CA VAL A 33 12.61 4.81 -12.34
C VAL A 33 14.01 5.17 -11.84
N GLY A 34 14.87 4.19 -11.74
CA GLY A 34 16.26 4.40 -11.31
C GLY A 34 16.92 3.10 -10.85
N PRO A 35 18.24 3.12 -10.63
CA PRO A 35 19.01 1.94 -10.20
C PRO A 35 18.60 1.45 -8.82
N SER A 36 19.01 0.23 -8.46
CA SER A 36 18.84 -0.29 -7.11
C SER A 36 19.55 0.64 -6.10
N GLY A 37 18.90 0.87 -4.95
CA GLY A 37 19.46 1.77 -3.93
C GLY A 37 19.26 3.27 -4.16
N SER A 38 18.57 3.70 -5.24
CA SER A 38 18.31 5.13 -5.51
C SER A 38 17.21 5.78 -4.65
N GLY A 39 16.67 5.08 -3.65
CA GLY A 39 15.69 5.65 -2.73
C GLY A 39 14.20 5.50 -3.14
N LYS A 40 13.88 4.83 -4.25
CA LYS A 40 12.48 4.67 -4.73
C LYS A 40 11.54 4.07 -3.67
N THR A 41 11.91 2.90 -3.15
CA THR A 41 11.14 2.22 -2.09
C THR A 41 11.09 3.06 -0.81
N THR A 42 12.13 3.81 -0.51
CA THR A 42 12.19 4.73 0.61
C THR A 42 11.14 5.84 0.48
N MET A 43 11.04 6.47 -0.70
CA MET A 43 10.01 7.48 -0.97
C MET A 43 8.60 6.91 -0.79
N ILE A 44 8.31 5.75 -1.39
CA ILE A 44 6.99 5.11 -1.27
C ILE A 44 6.65 4.80 0.21
N LYS A 45 7.61 4.28 0.98
CA LYS A 45 7.42 3.98 2.42
C LYS A 45 7.11 5.22 3.25
N MET A 46 7.59 6.39 2.86
CA MET A 46 7.34 7.63 3.58
C MET A 46 5.88 8.09 3.46
N VAL A 47 5.20 7.83 2.35
CA VAL A 47 3.77 8.21 2.17
C VAL A 47 2.88 7.56 3.23
N ASN A 48 3.19 6.31 3.61
CA ASN A 48 2.46 5.55 4.63
C ASN A 48 3.04 5.70 6.05
N ARG A 49 4.00 6.61 6.24
CA ARG A 49 4.72 6.77 7.50
C ARG A 49 5.36 5.46 8.00
N LEU A 50 5.78 4.58 7.08
CA LEU A 50 6.64 3.44 7.40
C LEU A 50 8.09 3.87 7.59
N LEU A 51 8.44 5.04 7.08
CA LEU A 51 9.70 5.77 7.30
C LEU A 51 9.37 7.25 7.44
N GLU A 52 10.06 7.92 8.35
CA GLU A 52 9.94 9.37 8.48
C GLU A 52 11.16 10.06 7.84
N PRO A 53 10.97 11.19 7.15
CA PRO A 53 12.08 11.98 6.62
C PRO A 53 12.88 12.60 7.77
N THR A 54 14.18 12.79 7.55
CA THR A 54 15.04 13.54 8.49
C THR A 54 14.83 15.04 8.35
N ASP A 55 14.40 15.51 7.17
CA ASP A 55 14.08 16.90 6.91
C ASP A 55 12.99 17.02 5.85
N GLY A 56 12.34 18.16 5.79
CA GLY A 56 11.23 18.44 4.90
C GLY A 56 9.90 17.85 5.38
N ASN A 57 8.89 17.94 4.52
CA ASN A 57 7.54 17.47 4.85
C ASN A 57 6.88 16.82 3.62
N ILE A 58 6.03 15.84 3.90
CA ILE A 58 5.16 15.23 2.90
C ILE A 58 3.71 15.61 3.24
N TYR A 59 2.96 15.93 2.22
CA TYR A 59 1.55 16.32 2.34
C TYR A 59 0.68 15.37 1.53
N MET A 60 -0.48 15.04 2.07
CA MET A 60 -1.55 14.36 1.37
C MET A 60 -2.80 15.24 1.43
N ASP A 61 -3.33 15.59 0.26
CA ASP A 61 -4.48 16.50 0.12
C ASP A 61 -4.35 17.80 0.92
N GLY A 62 -3.14 18.39 0.93
CA GLY A 62 -2.81 19.64 1.58
C GLY A 62 -2.51 19.57 3.08
N LYS A 63 -2.75 18.41 3.73
CA LYS A 63 -2.43 18.18 5.15
C LYS A 63 -1.12 17.39 5.27
N ARG A 64 -0.23 17.79 6.20
CA ARG A 64 1.02 17.03 6.43
C ARG A 64 0.70 15.62 6.89
N ILE A 65 1.39 14.62 6.34
CA ILE A 65 1.13 13.21 6.69
C ILE A 65 1.37 12.91 8.17
N LYS A 66 2.29 13.61 8.82
CA LYS A 66 2.56 13.46 10.26
C LYS A 66 1.45 13.99 11.17
N ASP A 67 0.55 14.82 10.65
CA ASP A 67 -0.60 15.39 11.38
C ASP A 67 -1.87 14.52 11.22
N TYR A 68 -1.81 13.46 10.41
CA TYR A 68 -2.87 12.45 10.36
C TYR A 68 -2.75 11.47 11.53
N ASP A 69 -3.87 10.93 11.96
CA ASP A 69 -3.84 9.67 12.69
C ASP A 69 -3.19 8.58 11.82
N GLU A 70 -2.24 7.87 12.39
CA GLU A 70 -1.43 6.91 11.63
C GLU A 70 -2.26 5.72 11.10
N ARG A 71 -3.25 5.29 11.90
CA ARG A 71 -4.17 4.22 11.51
C ARG A 71 -5.07 4.68 10.36
N GLU A 72 -5.64 5.86 10.44
CA GLU A 72 -6.49 6.43 9.38
C GLU A 72 -5.71 6.60 8.08
N LEU A 73 -4.49 7.13 8.15
CA LEU A 73 -3.61 7.28 6.99
C LEU A 73 -3.37 5.94 6.29
N ARG A 74 -3.00 4.91 7.05
CA ARG A 74 -2.71 3.58 6.52
C ARG A 74 -3.95 2.86 5.99
N LEU A 75 -5.09 3.02 6.63
CA LEU A 75 -6.36 2.46 6.15
C LEU A 75 -6.88 3.15 4.89
N SER A 76 -6.49 4.40 4.64
CA SER A 76 -6.87 5.15 3.44
C SER A 76 -5.93 4.95 2.25
N THR A 77 -4.76 4.34 2.47
CA THR A 77 -3.70 4.20 1.46
C THR A 77 -3.45 2.73 1.15
N GLY A 78 -3.73 2.30 -0.08
CA GLY A 78 -3.32 0.97 -0.55
C GLY A 78 -1.79 0.89 -0.70
N TYR A 79 -1.18 -0.13 -0.11
CA TYR A 79 0.26 -0.36 -0.21
C TYR A 79 0.55 -1.80 -0.61
N VAL A 80 1.02 -1.99 -1.85
CA VAL A 80 1.39 -3.30 -2.36
C VAL A 80 2.87 -3.55 -2.08
N LEU A 81 3.15 -4.60 -1.32
CA LEU A 81 4.51 -5.00 -0.98
C LEU A 81 5.18 -5.72 -2.16
N GLN A 82 6.50 -5.59 -2.29
CA GLN A 82 7.28 -6.34 -3.25
C GLN A 82 7.26 -7.86 -2.97
N ALA A 83 7.27 -8.24 -1.69
CA ALA A 83 7.05 -9.60 -1.26
C ALA A 83 5.55 -9.83 -1.03
N ILE A 84 5.04 -10.99 -1.41
CA ILE A 84 3.65 -11.38 -1.15
C ILE A 84 3.42 -11.40 0.36
N ALA A 85 2.43 -10.64 0.82
CA ALA A 85 2.12 -10.46 2.24
C ALA A 85 0.70 -10.94 2.56
N LEU A 86 0.38 -12.18 2.19
CA LEU A 86 -0.84 -12.85 2.64
C LEU A 86 -0.60 -13.52 3.99
N PHE A 87 -1.60 -13.47 4.86
CA PHE A 87 -1.59 -14.23 6.10
C PHE A 87 -1.80 -15.71 5.79
N PRO A 88 -0.82 -16.58 6.08
CA PRO A 88 -0.84 -17.98 5.62
C PRO A 88 -1.90 -18.84 6.32
N ASN A 89 -2.41 -18.38 7.44
CA ASN A 89 -3.44 -19.03 8.27
C ASN A 89 -4.86 -18.51 8.01
N LEU A 90 -5.03 -17.64 7.03
CA LEU A 90 -6.33 -17.10 6.61
C LEU A 90 -6.61 -17.52 5.17
N THR A 91 -7.87 -17.79 4.86
CA THR A 91 -8.33 -18.00 3.49
C THR A 91 -8.14 -16.75 2.63
N VAL A 92 -8.31 -16.89 1.33
CA VAL A 92 -8.31 -15.77 0.38
C VAL A 92 -9.36 -14.70 0.79
N ALA A 93 -10.58 -15.12 1.03
CA ALA A 93 -11.65 -14.20 1.44
C ALA A 93 -11.33 -13.48 2.76
N GLU A 94 -10.80 -14.19 3.74
CA GLU A 94 -10.40 -13.61 5.03
C GLU A 94 -9.23 -12.63 4.86
N ASN A 95 -8.25 -12.92 4.00
CA ASN A 95 -7.17 -11.98 3.70
C ASN A 95 -7.72 -10.68 3.08
N ILE A 96 -8.65 -10.78 2.13
CA ILE A 96 -9.29 -9.61 1.50
C ILE A 96 -10.15 -8.83 2.51
N ALA A 97 -10.81 -9.52 3.43
CA ALA A 97 -11.70 -8.94 4.42
C ALA A 97 -11.00 -8.07 5.48
N LEU A 98 -9.71 -8.27 5.75
CA LEU A 98 -8.99 -7.62 6.85
C LEU A 98 -9.15 -6.10 6.87
N ILE A 99 -8.90 -5.42 5.77
CA ILE A 99 -8.97 -3.95 5.72
C ILE A 99 -10.43 -3.46 5.81
N PRO A 100 -11.40 -4.02 5.07
CA PRO A 100 -12.81 -3.69 5.25
C PRO A 100 -13.32 -3.91 6.68
N GLU A 101 -12.95 -4.98 7.34
CA GLU A 101 -13.30 -5.23 8.75
C GLU A 101 -12.73 -4.15 9.67
N MET A 102 -11.47 -3.78 9.50
CA MET A 102 -10.84 -2.69 10.26
C MET A 102 -11.53 -1.33 10.04
N LYS A 103 -12.18 -1.16 8.89
CA LYS A 103 -13.01 0.01 8.54
C LYS A 103 -14.45 -0.08 9.03
N GLY A 104 -14.85 -1.20 9.64
CA GLY A 104 -16.18 -1.41 10.17
C GLY A 104 -17.25 -1.70 9.12
N TRP A 105 -16.89 -2.27 7.98
CA TRP A 105 -17.86 -2.65 6.95
C TRP A 105 -18.74 -3.82 7.42
N SER A 106 -19.97 -3.89 6.91
CA SER A 106 -20.84 -5.04 7.20
C SER A 106 -20.35 -6.30 6.48
N LYS A 107 -20.75 -7.46 6.99
CA LYS A 107 -20.38 -8.75 6.37
C LYS A 107 -20.86 -8.86 4.92
N GLU A 108 -22.05 -8.32 4.64
CA GLU A 108 -22.64 -8.30 3.30
C GLU A 108 -21.83 -7.43 2.35
N GLN A 109 -21.38 -6.25 2.80
CA GLN A 109 -20.52 -5.36 2.02
C GLN A 109 -19.18 -6.02 1.73
N ILE A 110 -18.58 -6.69 2.72
CA ILE A 110 -17.30 -7.40 2.57
C ILE A 110 -17.45 -8.54 1.58
N ALA A 111 -18.47 -9.36 1.71
CA ALA A 111 -18.70 -10.50 0.81
C ALA A 111 -18.87 -10.05 -0.65
N SER A 112 -19.75 -9.07 -0.88
CA SER A 112 -19.98 -8.52 -2.23
C SER A 112 -18.71 -7.90 -2.83
N LYS A 113 -17.92 -7.18 -2.01
CA LYS A 113 -16.68 -6.57 -2.49
C LYS A 113 -15.58 -7.59 -2.75
N THR A 114 -15.50 -8.64 -1.95
CA THR A 114 -14.57 -9.76 -2.15
C THR A 114 -14.83 -10.45 -3.48
N GLU A 115 -16.10 -10.75 -3.79
CA GLU A 115 -16.50 -11.34 -5.06
C GLU A 115 -16.12 -10.44 -6.24
N GLU A 116 -16.49 -9.15 -6.19
CA GLU A 116 -16.13 -8.15 -7.21
C GLU A 116 -14.62 -8.08 -7.46
N LEU A 117 -13.82 -8.05 -6.38
CA LEU A 117 -12.37 -7.90 -6.49
C LEU A 117 -11.70 -9.17 -7.05
N LEU A 118 -12.13 -10.33 -6.62
CA LEU A 118 -11.64 -11.61 -7.13
C LEU A 118 -11.94 -11.76 -8.62
N ASP A 119 -13.15 -11.42 -9.06
CA ASP A 119 -13.51 -11.46 -10.47
C ASP A 119 -12.66 -10.49 -11.30
N LYS A 120 -12.38 -9.29 -10.80
CA LYS A 120 -11.51 -8.29 -11.46
C LYS A 120 -10.10 -8.79 -11.71
N VAL A 121 -9.57 -9.63 -10.82
CA VAL A 121 -8.23 -10.20 -10.97
C VAL A 121 -8.23 -11.58 -11.65
N GLY A 122 -9.40 -12.04 -12.17
CA GLY A 122 -9.55 -13.28 -12.89
C GLY A 122 -9.44 -14.53 -11.99
N LEU A 123 -9.90 -14.44 -10.75
CA LEU A 123 -9.93 -15.51 -9.76
C LEU A 123 -11.36 -15.68 -9.22
N PRO A 124 -12.27 -16.44 -9.91
CA PRO A 124 -13.66 -16.53 -9.51
C PRO A 124 -13.84 -16.89 -8.02
N ALA A 125 -14.65 -16.12 -7.29
CA ALA A 125 -14.81 -16.26 -5.85
C ALA A 125 -15.33 -17.65 -5.45
N ALA A 126 -16.21 -18.27 -6.26
CA ALA A 126 -16.73 -19.62 -6.02
C ALA A 126 -15.62 -20.69 -5.93
N GLU A 127 -14.49 -20.45 -6.60
CA GLU A 127 -13.36 -21.38 -6.63
C GLU A 127 -12.25 -20.99 -5.64
N TYR A 128 -11.98 -19.69 -5.51
CA TYR A 128 -10.79 -19.20 -4.82
C TYR A 128 -11.03 -18.67 -3.39
N ALA A 129 -12.23 -18.21 -3.07
CA ALA A 129 -12.49 -17.52 -1.81
C ALA A 129 -12.10 -18.33 -0.55
N ASN A 130 -12.32 -19.65 -0.58
CA ASN A 130 -12.06 -20.54 0.55
C ASN A 130 -10.68 -21.22 0.52
N ARG A 131 -9.86 -20.97 -0.51
CA ARG A 131 -8.51 -21.53 -0.58
C ARG A 131 -7.57 -20.84 0.42
N MET A 132 -6.60 -21.61 0.87
CA MET A 132 -5.48 -21.08 1.66
C MET A 132 -4.38 -20.55 0.73
N PRO A 133 -3.56 -19.58 1.15
CA PRO A 133 -2.43 -19.10 0.35
C PRO A 133 -1.49 -20.20 -0.15
N SER A 134 -1.31 -21.28 0.63
CA SER A 134 -0.46 -22.41 0.27
C SER A 134 -1.00 -23.24 -0.91
N GLU A 135 -2.27 -23.10 -1.26
CA GLU A 135 -2.92 -23.79 -2.36
C GLU A 135 -2.88 -23.00 -3.68
N LEU A 136 -2.24 -21.83 -3.65
CA LEU A 136 -2.17 -20.88 -4.75
C LEU A 136 -0.78 -20.82 -5.36
N SER A 137 -0.70 -20.66 -6.67
CA SER A 137 0.54 -20.29 -7.35
C SER A 137 1.01 -18.90 -6.92
N GLY A 138 2.31 -18.61 -7.09
CA GLY A 138 2.85 -17.29 -6.78
C GLY A 138 2.16 -16.14 -7.51
N GLY A 139 1.76 -16.35 -8.78
CA GLY A 139 1.03 -15.35 -9.55
C GLY A 139 -0.40 -15.11 -9.04
N GLU A 140 -1.10 -16.13 -8.56
CA GLU A 140 -2.41 -16.00 -7.93
C GLU A 140 -2.30 -15.25 -6.60
N GLN A 141 -1.32 -15.61 -5.77
CA GLN A 141 -1.06 -14.89 -4.51
C GLN A 141 -0.76 -13.41 -4.75
N GLN A 142 0.02 -13.07 -5.80
CA GLN A 142 0.30 -11.67 -6.16
C GLN A 142 -0.98 -10.91 -6.56
N ARG A 143 -1.88 -11.54 -7.34
CA ARG A 143 -3.15 -10.91 -7.72
C ARG A 143 -4.09 -10.70 -6.54
N ILE A 144 -4.06 -11.58 -5.53
CA ILE A 144 -4.86 -11.42 -4.30
C ILE A 144 -4.27 -10.32 -3.40
N ALA A 145 -2.95 -10.14 -3.41
CA ALA A 145 -2.27 -9.12 -2.62
C ALA A 145 -2.41 -7.68 -3.19
N LEU A 146 -3.03 -7.52 -4.35
CA LEU A 146 -3.38 -6.21 -4.95
C LEU A 146 -4.61 -5.58 -4.29
#